data_db3d269e42fb2483b77f3241eeef854b
#
_entry.id   db3d269e42fb2483b77f3241eeef854b
#
_cell.length_a   1.000
_cell.length_b   1.000
_cell.length_c   1.000
_cell.angle_alpha   90.00
_cell.angle_beta   90.00
_cell.angle_gamma   90.00
#
_symmetry.space_group_name_H-M   'P 1'
#
loop_
_entity.id
_entity.type
_entity.pdbx_description
1 polymer ?
#
loop_
_entity_poly.entity_id
_entity_poly.type
_entity_poly.pdbx_seq_one_letter_code
_entity_poly.pdbx_strand_id
1 'polypeptide(L)'
;GAIAVERGVFALLLSNPGNFFSAANGNLRTGADSAFGITGATEAEKLFWQFTDKNGDPIMVNPATLLVPPPLATLARQLLNSTELVAGSDASQPEGMQPNANPFHRRFSLAVSPWLSSQSLSGSSDAGWYLFADPGQGVAAIEVGFVNGRQTPIIESNEMDFDKLGMQWRGYFDFGVAMREPTGAVRSAGE
;
A
#
# COMPACT_ATOMS: atom_id res chain seq x y z
N GLY A 1 13.82 -5.48 -15.05
CA GLY A 1 12.58 -4.69 -15.27
C GLY A 1 11.71 -4.64 -14.00
N ALA A 2 11.11 -5.75 -13.57
CA ALA A 2 10.15 -5.77 -12.45
C ALA A 2 10.68 -5.13 -11.16
N ILE A 3 11.86 -5.50 -10.70
CA ILE A 3 12.48 -4.93 -9.47
C ILE A 3 12.66 -3.41 -9.57
N ALA A 4 13.00 -2.88 -10.75
CA ALA A 4 13.16 -1.45 -10.95
C ALA A 4 11.82 -0.71 -10.83
N VAL A 5 10.74 -1.28 -11.38
CA VAL A 5 9.38 -0.75 -11.26
C VAL A 5 8.92 -0.78 -9.81
N GLU A 6 9.06 -1.91 -9.13
CA GLU A 6 8.71 -2.03 -7.70
C GLU A 6 9.45 -1.00 -6.87
N ARG A 7 10.78 -0.90 -7.03
CA ARG A 7 11.57 0.11 -6.33
C ARG A 7 11.07 1.53 -6.60
N GLY A 8 10.72 1.84 -7.85
CA GLY A 8 10.16 3.13 -8.25
C GLY A 8 8.84 3.44 -7.55
N VAL A 9 7.92 2.46 -7.52
CA VAL A 9 6.62 2.55 -6.84
C VAL A 9 6.80 2.80 -5.34
N PHE A 10 7.63 1.98 -4.67
CA PHE A 10 7.84 2.13 -3.23
C PHE A 10 8.63 3.39 -2.86
N ALA A 11 9.61 3.80 -3.67
CA ALA A 11 10.30 5.07 -3.47
C ALA A 11 9.33 6.26 -3.55
N LEU A 12 8.42 6.26 -4.52
CA LEU A 12 7.39 7.28 -4.64
C LEU A 12 6.41 7.24 -3.45
N LEU A 13 5.89 6.06 -3.09
CA LEU A 13 4.95 5.87 -1.98
C LEU A 13 5.52 6.39 -0.65
N LEU A 14 6.78 6.03 -0.34
CA LEU A 14 7.45 6.39 0.91
C LEU A 14 7.87 7.87 0.95
N SER A 15 8.21 8.46 -0.19
CA SER A 15 8.58 9.88 -0.28
C SER A 15 7.39 10.83 -0.03
N ASN A 16 6.15 10.32 -0.11
CA ASN A 16 4.92 11.08 0.10
C ASN A 16 4.92 12.43 -0.64
N PRO A 17 5.08 12.45 -1.98
CA PRO A 17 5.23 13.67 -2.73
C PRO A 17 3.99 14.56 -2.61
N GLY A 18 4.21 15.86 -2.46
CA GLY A 18 3.12 16.84 -2.37
C GLY A 18 2.20 16.66 -1.15
N ASN A 19 2.67 15.98 -0.08
CA ASN A 19 1.85 15.62 1.07
C ASN A 19 0.59 14.85 0.68
N PHE A 20 0.75 13.88 -0.23
CA PHE A 20 -0.35 13.03 -0.70
C PHE A 20 -1.09 12.35 0.47
N PHE A 21 -0.34 11.75 1.41
CA PHE A 21 -0.88 11.30 2.68
C PHE A 21 -0.79 12.44 3.69
N SER A 22 -1.93 13.00 4.06
CA SER A 22 -2.01 14.14 4.96
C SER A 22 -3.35 14.19 5.68
N ALA A 23 -3.41 14.90 6.79
CA ALA A 23 -4.66 15.18 7.49
C ALA A 23 -5.63 16.02 6.62
N ALA A 24 -5.10 16.89 5.75
CA ALA A 24 -5.90 17.68 4.84
C ALA A 24 -6.64 16.85 3.79
N ASN A 25 -6.02 15.77 3.32
CA ASN A 25 -6.63 14.81 2.39
C ASN A 25 -7.48 13.74 3.11
N GLY A 26 -7.48 13.73 4.46
CA GLY A 26 -8.24 12.76 5.26
C GLY A 26 -7.76 11.31 5.12
N ASN A 27 -6.55 11.08 4.62
CA ASN A 27 -6.02 9.76 4.29
C ASN A 27 -4.75 9.37 5.08
N LEU A 28 -4.49 10.08 6.18
CA LEU A 28 -3.37 9.81 7.07
C LEU A 28 -3.87 9.56 8.50
N ARG A 29 -3.43 8.47 9.10
CA ARG A 29 -3.64 8.15 10.51
C ARG A 29 -2.32 8.17 11.27
N THR A 30 -2.28 8.88 12.41
CA THR A 30 -1.13 8.98 13.31
C THR A 30 -1.58 8.81 14.75
N GLY A 31 -0.65 8.60 15.68
CA GLY A 31 -0.92 8.42 17.11
C GLY A 31 -1.30 6.99 17.46
N ALA A 32 -1.68 6.73 18.70
CA ALA A 32 -1.89 5.40 19.28
C ALA A 32 -2.87 4.52 18.49
N ASP A 33 -3.88 5.11 17.86
CA ASP A 33 -4.87 4.38 17.04
C ASP A 33 -4.34 4.05 15.63
N SER A 34 -3.08 4.42 15.30
CA SER A 34 -2.46 4.08 14.03
C SER A 34 -1.72 2.74 14.07
N ALA A 35 -1.46 2.20 15.26
CA ALA A 35 -0.82 0.90 15.42
C ALA A 35 -1.61 -0.19 14.68
N PHE A 36 -0.88 -1.12 14.03
CA PHE A 36 -1.54 -2.20 13.31
C PHE A 36 -2.24 -3.17 14.26
N GLY A 37 -3.53 -3.35 14.09
CA GLY A 37 -4.40 -4.21 14.90
C GLY A 37 -5.87 -3.99 14.53
N ILE A 38 -6.77 -4.51 15.33
CA ILE A 38 -8.22 -4.36 15.10
C ILE A 38 -8.61 -2.89 15.11
N THR A 39 -8.18 -2.14 16.12
CA THR A 39 -8.47 -0.70 16.25
C THR A 39 -7.92 0.09 15.09
N GLY A 40 -6.62 -0.10 14.75
CA GLY A 40 -5.99 0.60 13.63
C GLY A 40 -6.66 0.28 12.29
N ALA A 41 -7.00 -0.99 12.04
CA ALA A 41 -7.69 -1.40 10.83
C ALA A 41 -9.11 -0.80 10.76
N THR A 42 -9.84 -0.75 11.87
CA THR A 42 -11.17 -0.11 11.97
C THR A 42 -11.09 1.38 11.67
N GLU A 43 -10.13 2.08 12.27
CA GLU A 43 -9.97 3.51 12.05
C GLU A 43 -9.52 3.84 10.62
N ALA A 44 -8.66 3.02 10.01
CA ALA A 44 -8.27 3.18 8.63
C ALA A 44 -9.43 2.91 7.66
N GLU A 45 -10.23 1.87 7.90
CA GLU A 45 -11.44 1.60 7.09
C GLU A 45 -12.46 2.73 7.21
N LYS A 46 -12.65 3.28 8.40
CA LYS A 46 -13.53 4.40 8.65
C LYS A 46 -13.16 5.63 7.82
N LEU A 47 -11.87 5.91 7.58
CA LEU A 47 -11.46 7.01 6.72
C LEU A 47 -11.96 6.84 5.28
N PHE A 48 -12.01 5.61 4.74
CA PHE A 48 -12.58 5.37 3.41
C PHE A 48 -14.06 5.74 3.32
N TRP A 49 -14.82 5.51 4.38
CA TRP A 49 -16.25 5.89 4.43
C TRP A 49 -16.47 7.39 4.63
N GLN A 50 -15.42 8.13 5.03
CA GLN A 50 -15.46 9.58 5.23
C GLN A 50 -15.02 10.37 3.99
N PHE A 51 -14.52 9.70 2.93
CA PHE A 51 -14.15 10.38 1.71
C PHE A 51 -15.36 11.00 1.02
N THR A 52 -15.20 12.26 0.63
CA THR A 52 -16.23 13.03 -0.07
C THR A 52 -15.69 13.56 -1.39
N ASP A 53 -16.60 13.83 -2.31
CA ASP A 53 -16.28 14.52 -3.55
C ASP A 53 -16.14 16.06 -3.33
N LYS A 54 -15.97 16.80 -4.41
CA LYS A 54 -15.82 18.27 -4.37
C LYS A 54 -17.08 18.99 -3.88
N ASN A 55 -18.25 18.34 -3.92
CA ASN A 55 -19.53 18.88 -3.46
C ASN A 55 -19.81 18.53 -2.00
N GLY A 56 -18.97 17.64 -1.40
CA GLY A 56 -19.18 17.12 -0.06
C GLY A 56 -20.02 15.85 0.00
N ASP A 57 -20.37 15.26 -1.16
CA ASP A 57 -21.11 14.02 -1.22
C ASP A 57 -20.18 12.81 -0.96
N PRO A 58 -20.63 11.79 -0.18
CA PRO A 58 -19.81 10.62 0.11
C PRO A 58 -19.42 9.85 -1.16
N ILE A 59 -18.14 9.56 -1.29
CA ILE A 59 -17.61 8.67 -2.33
C ILE A 59 -17.56 7.27 -1.74
N MET A 60 -18.36 6.34 -2.22
CA MET A 60 -18.41 4.96 -1.73
C MET A 60 -17.19 4.15 -2.20
N VAL A 61 -16.00 4.46 -1.68
CA VAL A 61 -14.76 3.73 -1.98
C VAL A 61 -14.56 2.61 -0.96
N ASN A 62 -14.40 1.37 -1.45
CA ASN A 62 -14.16 0.22 -0.58
C ASN A 62 -12.67 -0.13 -0.55
N PRO A 63 -12.07 -0.30 0.63
CA PRO A 63 -10.72 -0.82 0.73
C PRO A 63 -10.67 -2.30 0.38
N ALA A 64 -9.63 -2.72 -0.35
CA ALA A 64 -9.46 -4.09 -0.82
C ALA A 64 -8.08 -4.68 -0.51
N THR A 65 -7.03 -3.87 -0.49
CA THR A 65 -5.67 -4.38 -0.33
C THR A 65 -4.99 -3.77 0.88
N LEU A 66 -4.54 -4.64 1.79
CA LEU A 66 -3.73 -4.28 2.95
C LEU A 66 -2.25 -4.52 2.62
N LEU A 67 -1.45 -3.46 2.64
CA LEU A 67 -0.01 -3.51 2.42
C LEU A 67 0.73 -3.27 3.74
N VAL A 68 1.55 -4.24 4.14
CA VAL A 68 2.30 -4.22 5.40
C VAL A 68 3.79 -4.51 5.18
N PRO A 69 4.67 -4.00 6.06
CA PRO A 69 6.07 -4.40 6.12
C PRO A 69 6.22 -5.82 6.69
N PRO A 70 7.36 -6.50 6.46
CA PRO A 70 7.60 -7.86 6.92
C PRO A 70 7.39 -8.09 8.44
N PRO A 71 7.78 -7.17 9.36
CA PRO A 71 7.54 -7.36 10.79
C PRO A 71 6.06 -7.51 11.16
N LEU A 72 5.16 -6.85 10.43
CA LEU A 72 3.72 -6.93 10.65
C LEU A 72 3.03 -8.10 9.93
N ALA A 73 3.75 -8.83 9.06
CA ALA A 73 3.16 -9.86 8.21
C ALA A 73 2.46 -10.98 8.98
N THR A 74 3.05 -11.43 10.10
CA THR A 74 2.46 -12.49 10.93
C THR A 74 1.17 -12.03 11.59
N LEU A 75 1.19 -10.83 12.17
CA LEU A 75 0.02 -10.23 12.81
C LEU A 75 -1.10 -9.98 11.79
N ALA A 76 -0.74 -9.50 10.58
CA ALA A 76 -1.70 -9.30 9.51
C ALA A 76 -2.35 -10.60 9.04
N ARG A 77 -1.58 -11.70 8.92
CA ARG A 77 -2.13 -13.02 8.61
C ARG A 77 -3.04 -13.53 9.71
N GLN A 78 -2.67 -13.35 10.97
CA GLN A 78 -3.53 -13.73 12.10
C GLN A 78 -4.85 -12.95 12.06
N LEU A 79 -4.80 -11.63 11.88
CA LEU A 79 -6.00 -10.81 11.81
C LEU A 79 -6.93 -11.21 10.67
N LEU A 80 -6.38 -11.46 9.46
CA LEU A 80 -7.20 -11.77 8.29
C LEU A 80 -7.66 -13.22 8.19
N ASN A 81 -6.99 -14.17 8.85
CA ASN A 81 -7.34 -15.59 8.76
C ASN A 81 -8.07 -16.11 10.00
N SER A 82 -8.00 -15.42 11.14
CA SER A 82 -8.73 -15.80 12.33
C SER A 82 -10.23 -15.62 12.11
N THR A 83 -11.01 -16.63 12.47
CA THR A 83 -12.48 -16.57 12.43
C THR A 83 -13.07 -15.96 13.69
N GLU A 84 -12.32 -16.06 14.80
CA GLU A 84 -12.71 -15.56 16.11
C GLU A 84 -11.62 -14.65 16.67
N LEU A 85 -12.03 -13.66 17.42
CA LEU A 85 -11.16 -12.79 18.20
C LEU A 85 -11.28 -13.19 19.66
N VAL A 86 -10.14 -13.41 20.32
CA VAL A 86 -10.14 -13.51 21.77
C VAL A 86 -10.36 -12.09 22.32
N ALA A 87 -11.49 -11.86 22.93
CA ALA A 87 -11.75 -10.60 23.62
C ALA A 87 -10.70 -10.41 24.72
N GLY A 88 -9.74 -9.52 24.47
CA GLY A 88 -8.93 -8.95 25.54
C GLY A 88 -9.88 -8.22 26.49
N SER A 89 -9.53 -8.16 27.77
CA SER A 89 -10.29 -7.45 28.80
C SER A 89 -10.26 -5.94 28.58
N ASP A 90 -10.81 -5.47 27.46
CA ASP A 90 -10.99 -4.05 27.21
C ASP A 90 -12.28 -3.61 27.90
N ALA A 91 -12.11 -2.90 29.01
CA ALA A 91 -13.19 -2.41 29.87
C ALA A 91 -14.13 -1.40 29.18
N SER A 92 -13.90 -1.09 27.91
CA SER A 92 -14.70 -0.15 27.14
C SER A 92 -15.87 -0.77 26.36
N GLN A 93 -15.98 -2.13 26.37
CA GLN A 93 -17.11 -2.82 25.74
C GLN A 93 -18.16 -3.20 26.79
N PRO A 94 -19.45 -2.98 26.54
CA PRO A 94 -20.50 -3.42 27.45
C PRO A 94 -20.44 -4.92 27.71
N GLU A 95 -20.38 -5.32 28.97
CA GLU A 95 -20.41 -6.71 29.36
C GLU A 95 -21.64 -7.43 28.77
N GLY A 96 -21.40 -8.52 28.02
CA GLY A 96 -22.45 -9.38 27.47
C GLY A 96 -22.78 -9.24 26.00
N MET A 97 -22.14 -8.32 25.25
CA MET A 97 -22.38 -8.11 23.82
C MET A 97 -21.10 -8.22 22.98
N GLN A 98 -20.28 -9.22 23.22
CA GLN A 98 -19.06 -9.42 22.40
C GLN A 98 -19.30 -10.53 21.38
N PRO A 99 -19.57 -10.20 20.10
CA PRO A 99 -19.46 -11.20 19.06
C PRO A 99 -17.99 -11.61 18.94
N ASN A 100 -17.69 -12.89 19.18
CA ASN A 100 -16.34 -13.43 19.00
C ASN A 100 -15.93 -13.48 17.51
N ALA A 101 -16.84 -13.20 16.59
CA ALA A 101 -16.58 -13.22 15.16
C ALA A 101 -15.63 -12.09 14.75
N ASN A 102 -14.61 -12.44 13.99
CA ASN A 102 -13.65 -11.47 13.46
C ASN A 102 -14.24 -10.71 12.24
N PRO A 103 -14.50 -9.39 12.31
CA PRO A 103 -15.04 -8.61 11.20
C PRO A 103 -14.07 -8.47 10.03
N PHE A 104 -12.76 -8.69 10.27
CA PHE A 104 -11.72 -8.60 9.25
C PHE A 104 -11.37 -9.94 8.59
N HIS A 105 -12.08 -11.04 8.96
CA HIS A 105 -11.85 -12.34 8.35
C HIS A 105 -12.01 -12.24 6.83
N ARG A 106 -10.91 -12.47 6.08
CA ARG A 106 -10.85 -12.38 4.60
C ARG A 106 -11.34 -11.04 4.02
N ARG A 107 -11.32 -9.98 4.81
CA ARG A 107 -11.81 -8.66 4.39
C ARG A 107 -10.92 -8.01 3.34
N PHE A 108 -9.59 -8.17 3.47
CA PHE A 108 -8.60 -7.55 2.61
C PHE A 108 -7.67 -8.60 1.98
N SER A 109 -7.18 -8.31 0.78
CA SER A 109 -6.05 -9.01 0.19
C SER A 109 -4.75 -8.53 0.83
N LEU A 110 -3.96 -9.45 1.37
CA LEU A 110 -2.71 -9.11 2.04
C LEU A 110 -1.55 -9.04 1.05
N ALA A 111 -0.89 -7.89 1.00
CA ALA A 111 0.39 -7.69 0.34
C ALA A 111 1.48 -7.41 1.38
N VAL A 112 2.57 -8.16 1.33
CA VAL A 112 3.73 -7.94 2.20
C VAL A 112 4.90 -7.51 1.33
N SER A 113 5.51 -6.37 1.65
CA SER A 113 6.63 -5.86 0.87
C SER A 113 7.83 -5.51 1.74
N PRO A 114 9.01 -6.13 1.47
CA PRO A 114 10.26 -5.77 2.15
C PRO A 114 10.73 -4.34 1.85
N TRP A 115 10.25 -3.73 0.76
CA TRP A 115 10.59 -2.33 0.43
C TRP A 115 10.13 -1.33 1.48
N LEU A 116 9.05 -1.62 2.22
CA LEU A 116 8.56 -0.76 3.30
C LEU A 116 9.54 -0.65 4.47
N SER A 117 10.32 -1.71 4.73
CA SER A 117 11.37 -1.77 5.78
C SER A 117 12.76 -1.50 5.24
N SER A 118 12.90 -1.22 3.94
CA SER A 118 14.22 -1.09 3.32
C SER A 118 14.87 0.24 3.66
N GLN A 119 16.00 0.20 4.37
CA GLN A 119 16.81 1.38 4.68
C GLN A 119 17.39 2.09 3.43
N SER A 120 17.33 1.44 2.26
CA SER A 120 17.73 2.05 0.98
C SER A 120 16.73 3.09 0.46
N LEU A 121 15.53 3.15 1.04
CA LEU A 121 14.47 4.08 0.70
C LEU A 121 14.20 5.03 1.87
N SER A 122 14.18 6.32 1.59
CA SER A 122 13.81 7.33 2.59
C SER A 122 12.33 7.20 2.96
N GLY A 123 12.01 7.31 4.24
CA GLY A 123 10.64 7.18 4.75
C GLY A 123 10.19 5.74 5.01
N SER A 124 11.12 4.75 4.92
CA SER A 124 10.84 3.37 5.31
C SER A 124 10.48 3.27 6.79
N SER A 125 9.58 2.35 7.13
CA SER A 125 9.12 2.10 8.49
C SER A 125 8.75 0.63 8.67
N ASP A 126 9.12 0.07 9.81
CA ASP A 126 8.74 -1.29 10.21
C ASP A 126 7.33 -1.37 10.80
N ALA A 127 6.74 -0.22 11.15
CA ALA A 127 5.43 -0.10 11.77
C ALA A 127 4.37 0.49 10.84
N GLY A 128 4.78 1.33 9.86
CA GLY A 128 3.86 1.97 8.93
C GLY A 128 3.22 0.98 7.95
N TRP A 129 1.93 1.12 7.71
CA TRP A 129 1.16 0.26 6.83
C TRP A 129 0.13 1.06 6.01
N TYR A 130 -0.40 0.44 4.98
CA TYR A 130 -1.28 1.10 4.02
C TYR A 130 -2.49 0.24 3.71
N LEU A 131 -3.60 0.90 3.46
CA LEU A 131 -4.83 0.30 2.95
C LEU A 131 -5.17 0.95 1.62
N PHE A 132 -5.35 0.15 0.57
CA PHE A 132 -5.67 0.63 -0.78
C PHE A 132 -7.08 0.26 -1.18
N ALA A 133 -7.71 1.15 -1.94
CA ALA A 133 -9.00 0.93 -2.56
C ALA A 133 -8.99 -0.24 -3.55
N ASP A 134 -10.17 -0.76 -3.84
CA ASP A 134 -10.36 -1.73 -4.92
C ASP A 134 -10.06 -1.06 -6.27
N PRO A 135 -9.08 -1.58 -7.04
CA PRO A 135 -8.75 -1.03 -8.36
C PRO A 135 -9.94 -1.04 -9.34
N GLY A 136 -10.91 -1.94 -9.15
CA GLY A 136 -12.12 -2.02 -9.95
C GLY A 136 -13.07 -0.82 -9.81
N GLN A 137 -12.90 0.00 -8.76
CA GLN A 137 -13.72 1.19 -8.53
C GLN A 137 -13.22 2.45 -9.26
N GLY A 138 -12.14 2.33 -10.04
CA GLY A 138 -11.59 3.44 -10.82
C GLY A 138 -10.80 4.48 -10.00
N VAL A 139 -10.66 4.28 -8.70
CA VAL A 139 -9.93 5.16 -7.79
C VAL A 139 -8.57 4.55 -7.49
N ALA A 140 -7.56 4.89 -8.29
CA ALA A 140 -6.20 4.39 -8.11
C ALA A 140 -5.34 5.43 -7.39
N ALA A 141 -4.69 5.04 -6.30
CA ALA A 141 -3.75 5.90 -5.58
C ALA A 141 -2.42 6.08 -6.32
N ILE A 142 -1.97 5.04 -7.01
CA ILE A 142 -0.69 4.99 -7.74
C ILE A 142 -0.96 4.49 -9.14
N GLU A 143 -0.33 5.14 -10.10
CA GLU A 143 -0.35 4.74 -11.50
C GLU A 143 1.06 4.49 -12.00
N VAL A 144 1.23 3.40 -12.76
CA VAL A 144 2.49 3.06 -13.44
C VAL A 144 2.26 3.11 -14.93
N GLY A 145 2.96 4.01 -15.61
CA GLY A 145 2.93 4.16 -17.06
C GLY A 145 4.15 3.52 -17.69
N PHE A 146 3.96 2.83 -18.80
CA PHE A 146 5.03 2.23 -19.60
C PHE A 146 5.07 2.88 -20.97
N VAL A 147 6.26 3.27 -21.42
CA VAL A 147 6.44 3.86 -22.77
C VAL A 147 6.05 2.81 -23.82
N ASN A 148 5.16 3.20 -24.73
CA ASN A 148 4.59 2.33 -25.76
C ASN A 148 3.92 1.05 -25.22
N GLY A 149 3.47 1.04 -23.96
CA GLY A 149 2.84 -0.11 -23.32
C GLY A 149 3.80 -1.28 -23.04
N ARG A 150 5.10 -1.12 -23.18
CA ARG A 150 6.09 -2.19 -22.98
C ARG A 150 6.42 -2.37 -21.51
N GLN A 151 6.03 -3.51 -20.97
CA GLN A 151 6.30 -3.90 -19.58
C GLN A 151 7.60 -4.70 -19.41
N THR A 152 8.31 -4.98 -20.50
CA THR A 152 9.55 -5.77 -20.48
C THR A 152 10.73 -4.95 -21.05
N PRO A 153 11.95 -5.11 -20.50
CA PRO A 153 13.14 -4.47 -21.05
C PRO A 153 13.38 -4.85 -22.51
N ILE A 154 13.84 -3.88 -23.29
CA ILE A 154 14.35 -4.13 -24.63
C ILE A 154 15.83 -4.48 -24.50
N ILE A 155 16.22 -5.62 -25.04
CA ILE A 155 17.61 -6.05 -25.11
C ILE A 155 18.03 -6.06 -26.57
N GLU A 156 19.05 -5.30 -26.87
CA GLU A 156 19.65 -5.23 -28.20
C GLU A 156 21.08 -5.76 -28.14
N SER A 157 21.44 -6.51 -29.16
CA SER A 157 22.82 -7.00 -29.36
C SER A 157 23.38 -6.41 -30.64
N ASN A 158 24.65 -6.08 -30.62
CA ASN A 158 25.40 -5.66 -31.80
C ASN A 158 26.73 -6.40 -31.82
N GLU A 159 27.14 -6.78 -33.03
CA GLU A 159 28.48 -7.33 -33.24
C GLU A 159 29.50 -6.19 -33.13
N MET A 160 30.62 -6.46 -32.46
CA MET A 160 31.70 -5.50 -32.36
C MET A 160 32.47 -5.43 -33.70
N ASP A 161 33.17 -4.30 -33.90
CA ASP A 161 34.06 -4.06 -35.03
C ASP A 161 35.09 -5.18 -35.20
N PHE A 162 35.56 -5.42 -36.41
CA PHE A 162 36.43 -6.52 -36.82
C PHE A 162 37.68 -6.71 -35.94
N ASP A 163 38.16 -5.64 -35.31
CA ASP A 163 39.34 -5.63 -34.46
C ASP A 163 39.10 -6.16 -33.03
N LYS A 164 37.85 -6.42 -32.64
CA LYS A 164 37.48 -6.92 -31.28
C LYS A 164 36.52 -8.09 -31.37
N LEU A 165 36.99 -9.25 -30.98
CA LEU A 165 36.16 -10.44 -30.89
C LEU A 165 35.22 -10.30 -29.67
N GLY A 166 33.93 -10.03 -29.90
CA GLY A 166 32.95 -9.91 -28.81
C GLY A 166 31.57 -9.50 -29.29
N MET A 167 30.58 -9.64 -28.42
CA MET A 167 29.22 -9.11 -28.62
C MET A 167 28.92 -8.06 -27.57
N GLN A 168 28.33 -6.97 -27.98
CA GLN A 168 27.83 -5.94 -27.08
C GLN A 168 26.32 -6.12 -26.87
N TRP A 169 25.89 -5.97 -25.65
CA TRP A 169 24.48 -6.01 -25.28
C TRP A 169 24.12 -4.72 -24.60
N ARG A 170 23.00 -4.12 -24.99
CA ARG A 170 22.40 -3.04 -24.22
C ARG A 170 20.97 -3.37 -23.86
N GLY A 171 20.58 -3.01 -22.66
CA GLY A 171 19.22 -3.15 -22.21
C GLY A 171 18.69 -1.79 -21.76
N TYR A 172 17.47 -1.43 -22.15
CA TYR A 172 16.80 -0.24 -21.66
C TYR A 172 15.32 -0.53 -21.38
N PHE A 173 14.79 0.21 -20.41
CA PHE A 173 13.42 0.05 -19.95
C PHE A 173 12.91 1.38 -19.40
N ASP A 174 11.86 1.92 -20.01
CA ASP A 174 11.31 3.21 -19.67
C ASP A 174 9.93 3.06 -19.04
N PHE A 175 9.80 3.57 -17.83
CA PHE A 175 8.53 3.62 -17.10
C PHE A 175 8.43 4.88 -16.26
N GLY A 176 7.21 5.30 -15.94
CA GLY A 176 6.93 6.37 -15.00
C GLY A 176 6.01 5.91 -13.90
N VAL A 177 6.15 6.48 -12.72
CA VAL A 177 5.26 6.23 -11.57
C VAL A 177 4.75 7.56 -11.05
N ALA A 178 3.46 7.64 -10.79
CA ALA A 178 2.83 8.85 -10.27
C ALA A 178 1.79 8.53 -9.19
N MET A 179 1.70 9.41 -8.17
CA MET A 179 0.55 9.43 -7.27
C MET A 179 -0.61 10.07 -8.02
N ARG A 180 -1.81 9.51 -7.89
CA ARG A 180 -2.98 9.95 -8.64
C ARG A 180 -4.06 10.51 -7.74
N GLU A 181 -4.80 9.66 -7.05
CA GLU A 181 -5.99 10.05 -6.29
C GLU A 181 -5.80 9.78 -4.79
N PRO A 182 -5.83 10.82 -3.92
CA PRO A 182 -5.65 10.62 -2.47
C PRO A 182 -6.72 9.74 -1.83
N THR A 183 -7.94 9.71 -2.38
CA THR A 183 -9.05 8.87 -1.89
C THR A 183 -8.86 7.38 -2.20
N GLY A 184 -7.85 7.03 -3.00
CA GLY A 184 -7.51 5.65 -3.33
C GLY A 184 -6.67 4.91 -2.30
N ALA A 185 -6.14 5.59 -1.29
CA ALA A 185 -5.32 4.95 -0.25
C ALA A 185 -5.35 5.70 1.07
N VAL A 186 -5.20 4.95 2.15
CA VAL A 186 -4.98 5.44 3.52
C VAL A 186 -3.63 4.94 4.00
N ARG A 187 -2.84 5.82 4.61
CA ARG A 187 -1.60 5.51 5.31
C ARG A 187 -1.83 5.55 6.81
N SER A 188 -1.33 4.55 7.51
CA SER A 188 -1.22 4.54 8.97
C SER A 188 0.25 4.58 9.38
N ALA A 189 0.59 5.45 10.33
CA ALA A 189 1.97 5.63 10.79
C ALA A 189 2.48 4.43 11.59
N GLY A 190 1.58 3.70 12.28
CA GLY A 190 1.91 2.53 13.07
C GLY A 190 2.52 2.86 14.44
N GLU A 191 2.19 4.05 14.99
CA GLU A 191 2.73 4.55 16.26
C GLU A 191 1.93 4.04 17.47
#